data_af3d71ab199b519112c8a10c11c6173a
#
_entry.id   af3d71ab199b519112c8a10c11c6173a
#
_cell.length_a   1.000
_cell.length_b   1.000
_cell.length_c   1.000
_cell.angle_alpha   90.00
_cell.angle_beta   90.00
_cell.angle_gamma   90.00
#
_symmetry.space_group_name_H-M   'P 1'
#
loop_
_entity.id
_entity.type
_entity.pdbx_description
1 polymer ?
#
loop_
_entity_poly.entity_id
_entity_poly.type
_entity_poly.pdbx_seq_one_letter_code
_entity_poly.pdbx_strand_id
1 'polypeptide(L)'
;RWALRAVVGRLVSRGQNLVWSIEGGRSRTGKLRPPRYGLLRYVTDAVESDGSKQAVAVPVSILFDQLPLHEVKLMVEESRGLPKKPENLRWLISYARGLRQRLGRIYIDFGSPVPLFDRIEALRADGLNDRQVVERVALDICHRLNRATPVTATAAVCVAMLGEDRALTLDEVSATVAPLARYLRARGWPVAGGADLTER
;
A
#
# COMPACT_ATOMS: atom_id res chain seq x y z
N ARG A 1 -18.56 17.58 -5.07
CA ARG A 1 -18.80 16.12 -5.21
C ARG A 1 -19.33 15.78 -6.62
N TRP A 2 -20.33 16.51 -7.13
CA TRP A 2 -20.88 16.28 -8.47
C TRP A 2 -19.83 16.45 -9.58
N ALA A 3 -19.06 17.54 -9.57
CA ALA A 3 -18.01 17.79 -10.55
C ALA A 3 -16.96 16.68 -10.61
N LEU A 4 -16.51 16.17 -9.45
CA LEU A 4 -15.52 15.09 -9.39
C LEU A 4 -16.08 13.78 -9.97
N ARG A 5 -17.35 13.45 -9.69
CA ARG A 5 -18.03 12.27 -10.29
C ARG A 5 -18.08 12.39 -11.82
N ALA A 6 -18.46 13.56 -12.35
CA ALA A 6 -18.51 13.80 -13.78
C ALA A 6 -17.14 13.70 -14.45
N VAL A 7 -16.08 14.25 -13.81
CA VAL A 7 -14.70 14.15 -14.30
C VAL A 7 -14.23 12.69 -14.31
N VAL A 8 -14.41 11.94 -13.23
CA VAL A 8 -14.03 10.53 -13.15
C VAL A 8 -14.76 9.71 -14.22
N GLY A 9 -16.09 9.90 -14.37
CA GLY A 9 -16.86 9.24 -15.41
C GLY A 9 -16.29 9.48 -16.80
N ARG A 10 -15.95 10.74 -17.12
CA ARG A 10 -15.37 11.10 -18.42
C ARG A 10 -13.95 10.52 -18.63
N LEU A 11 -13.17 10.40 -17.58
CA LEU A 11 -11.84 9.79 -17.68
C LEU A 11 -11.96 8.27 -17.92
N VAL A 12 -12.87 7.59 -17.22
CA VAL A 12 -13.14 6.16 -17.42
C VAL A 12 -13.64 5.89 -18.84
N SER A 13 -14.64 6.64 -19.32
CA SER A 13 -15.18 6.45 -20.67
C SER A 13 -14.17 6.71 -21.80
N ARG A 14 -13.13 7.49 -21.52
CA ARG A 14 -12.02 7.76 -22.44
C ARG A 14 -10.84 6.79 -22.31
N GLY A 15 -10.95 5.78 -21.45
CA GLY A 15 -9.87 4.84 -21.18
C GLY A 15 -8.62 5.47 -20.58
N GLN A 16 -8.78 6.60 -19.86
CA GLN A 16 -7.65 7.29 -19.24
C GLN A 16 -7.21 6.60 -17.94
N ASN A 17 -5.89 6.54 -17.73
CA ASN A 17 -5.34 5.99 -16.51
C ASN A 17 -5.60 6.91 -15.31
N LEU A 18 -6.09 6.31 -14.22
CA LEU A 18 -6.33 6.96 -12.94
C LEU A 18 -5.40 6.37 -11.88
N VAL A 19 -4.76 7.24 -11.09
CA VAL A 19 -3.93 6.81 -9.96
C VAL A 19 -4.40 7.50 -8.70
N TRP A 20 -4.68 6.73 -7.66
CA TRP A 20 -5.04 7.29 -6.35
C TRP A 20 -4.67 6.34 -5.20
N SER A 21 -4.58 6.87 -3.98
CA SER A 21 -4.45 6.05 -2.79
C SER A 21 -5.82 5.52 -2.35
N ILE A 22 -5.98 4.20 -2.27
CA ILE A 22 -7.20 3.54 -1.78
C ILE A 22 -7.52 3.90 -0.32
N GLU A 23 -6.50 4.23 0.46
CA GLU A 23 -6.63 4.65 1.86
C GLU A 23 -7.00 6.13 2.02
N GLY A 24 -7.00 6.89 0.93
CA GLY A 24 -7.25 8.34 0.95
C GLY A 24 -6.15 9.18 1.59
N GLY A 25 -4.96 8.61 1.78
CA GLY A 25 -3.81 9.28 2.36
C GLY A 25 -2.65 8.31 2.63
N ARG A 26 -1.56 8.80 3.21
CA ARG A 26 -0.41 7.97 3.57
C ARG A 26 -0.70 7.14 4.81
N SER A 27 -0.29 5.87 4.81
CA SER A 27 -0.17 5.08 6.04
C SER A 27 1.11 5.49 6.77
N ARG A 28 0.99 5.85 8.03
CA ARG A 28 2.14 6.28 8.85
C ARG A 28 2.86 5.11 9.50
N THR A 29 2.12 4.03 9.74
CA THR A 29 2.64 2.84 10.41
C THR A 29 3.08 1.75 9.42
N GLY A 30 2.97 2.02 8.10
CA GLY A 30 3.16 1.01 7.06
C GLY A 30 2.03 -0.03 6.97
N LYS A 31 1.11 -0.04 7.95
CA LYS A 31 -0.04 -0.94 7.95
C LYS A 31 -1.12 -0.40 7.00
N LEU A 32 -1.65 -1.25 6.15
CA LEU A 32 -2.77 -0.93 5.27
C LEU A 32 -3.98 -0.49 6.10
N ARG A 33 -4.49 0.69 5.82
CA ARG A 33 -5.66 1.28 6.50
C ARG A 33 -6.95 0.86 5.82
N PRO A 34 -8.09 0.96 6.52
CA PRO A 34 -9.39 0.75 5.89
C PRO A 34 -9.57 1.63 4.65
N PRO A 35 -10.09 1.07 3.54
CA PRO A 35 -10.23 1.80 2.29
C PRO A 35 -11.22 2.96 2.38
N ARG A 36 -11.00 3.99 1.57
CA ARG A 36 -11.92 5.12 1.36
C ARG A 36 -12.71 4.89 0.09
N TYR A 37 -14.00 4.67 0.22
CA TYR A 37 -14.87 4.26 -0.87
C TYR A 37 -15.26 5.37 -1.87
N GLY A 38 -15.05 6.64 -1.53
CA GLY A 38 -15.61 7.77 -2.28
C GLY A 38 -15.20 7.82 -3.75
N LEU A 39 -13.91 7.71 -4.05
CA LEU A 39 -13.42 7.72 -5.44
C LEU A 39 -13.68 6.39 -6.13
N LEU A 40 -13.46 5.27 -5.42
CA LEU A 40 -13.75 3.94 -5.96
C LEU A 40 -15.21 3.81 -6.40
N ARG A 41 -16.16 4.36 -5.61
CA ARG A 41 -17.57 4.40 -6.00
C ARG A 41 -17.79 5.12 -7.33
N TYR A 42 -17.14 6.27 -7.55
CA TYR A 42 -17.28 6.97 -8.82
C TYR A 42 -16.71 6.18 -9.99
N VAL A 43 -15.64 5.43 -9.76
CA VAL A 43 -15.05 4.53 -10.76
C VAL A 43 -15.99 3.36 -11.04
N THR A 44 -16.50 2.68 -10.02
CA THR A 44 -17.43 1.54 -10.21
C THR A 44 -18.72 1.98 -10.89
N ASP A 45 -19.32 3.11 -10.47
CA ASP A 45 -20.50 3.70 -11.11
C ASP A 45 -20.24 3.98 -12.61
N ALA A 46 -19.06 4.51 -12.93
CA ALA A 46 -18.69 4.83 -14.31
C ALA A 46 -18.49 3.58 -15.16
N VAL A 47 -17.80 2.56 -14.63
CA VAL A 47 -17.58 1.28 -15.31
C VAL A 47 -18.89 0.57 -15.63
N GLU A 48 -19.85 0.54 -14.69
CA GLU A 48 -21.18 -0.02 -14.91
C GLU A 48 -21.96 0.77 -15.97
N SER A 49 -21.96 2.12 -15.87
CA SER A 49 -22.75 2.98 -16.75
C SER A 49 -22.26 3.00 -18.19
N ASP A 50 -20.96 2.90 -18.40
CA ASP A 50 -20.31 2.97 -19.71
C ASP A 50 -20.08 1.57 -20.33
N GLY A 51 -20.25 0.50 -19.55
CA GLY A 51 -19.95 -0.87 -19.97
C GLY A 51 -18.47 -1.10 -20.26
N SER A 52 -17.57 -0.40 -19.58
CA SER A 52 -16.11 -0.41 -19.82
C SER A 52 -15.48 -1.74 -19.44
N LYS A 53 -15.65 -2.78 -20.27
CA LYS A 53 -15.12 -4.16 -20.06
C LYS A 53 -13.60 -4.23 -19.90
N GLN A 54 -12.87 -3.25 -20.40
CA GLN A 54 -11.39 -3.19 -20.31
C GLN A 54 -10.87 -2.54 -19.03
N ALA A 55 -11.76 -1.99 -18.18
CA ALA A 55 -11.36 -1.31 -16.96
C ALA A 55 -10.79 -2.30 -15.94
N VAL A 56 -9.53 -2.10 -15.55
CA VAL A 56 -8.85 -2.91 -14.54
C VAL A 56 -8.30 -2.03 -13.41
N ALA A 57 -8.41 -2.50 -12.18
CA ALA A 57 -7.68 -1.91 -11.06
C ALA A 57 -6.42 -2.73 -10.79
N VAL A 58 -5.26 -2.06 -10.87
CA VAL A 58 -3.96 -2.67 -10.58
C VAL A 58 -3.47 -2.15 -9.22
N PRO A 59 -3.44 -2.99 -8.19
CA PRO A 59 -2.85 -2.61 -6.91
C PRO A 59 -1.35 -2.42 -7.05
N VAL A 60 -0.82 -1.29 -6.55
CA VAL A 60 0.62 -0.99 -6.59
C VAL A 60 1.12 -0.76 -5.18
N SER A 61 2.08 -1.58 -4.75
CA SER A 61 2.79 -1.40 -3.50
C SER A 61 4.08 -0.63 -3.74
N ILE A 62 4.35 0.38 -2.91
CA ILE A 62 5.60 1.13 -2.91
C ILE A 62 6.20 1.05 -1.53
N LEU A 63 7.37 0.43 -1.43
CA LEU A 63 8.05 0.19 -0.16
C LEU A 63 9.49 0.71 -0.23
N PHE A 64 9.97 1.27 0.87
CA PHE A 64 11.32 1.78 1.03
C PHE A 64 12.10 0.91 2.01
N ASP A 65 13.36 0.56 1.71
CA ASP A 65 14.23 -0.16 2.64
C ASP A 65 14.44 0.61 3.94
N GLN A 66 14.64 1.92 3.79
CA GLN A 66 14.83 2.83 4.89
C GLN A 66 13.97 4.07 4.71
N LEU A 67 13.26 4.44 5.74
CA LEU A 67 12.55 5.70 5.76
C LEU A 67 13.52 6.84 6.07
N PRO A 68 13.43 7.98 5.38
CA PRO A 68 14.18 9.17 5.75
C PRO A 68 13.96 9.53 7.22
N LEU A 69 15.01 9.93 7.92
CA LEU A 69 14.95 10.25 9.36
C LEU A 69 13.88 11.29 9.68
N HIS A 70 13.63 12.23 8.77
CA HIS A 70 12.60 13.24 8.95
C HIS A 70 11.18 12.66 8.82
N GLU A 71 10.95 11.65 7.95
CA GLU A 71 9.67 10.94 7.86
C GLU A 71 9.39 10.17 9.14
N VAL A 72 10.41 9.47 9.68
CA VAL A 72 10.30 8.78 10.99
C VAL A 72 9.96 9.78 12.09
N LYS A 73 10.60 10.96 12.08
CA LYS A 73 10.31 12.04 13.04
C LYS A 73 8.87 12.54 12.92
N LEU A 74 8.38 12.75 11.70
CA LEU A 74 7.00 13.13 11.44
C LEU A 74 6.02 12.04 11.88
N MET A 75 6.34 10.77 11.66
CA MET A 75 5.53 9.64 12.14
C MET A 75 5.42 9.64 13.65
N VAL A 76 6.52 9.86 14.36
CA VAL A 76 6.55 9.93 15.83
C VAL A 76 5.81 11.16 16.34
N GLU A 77 6.03 12.34 15.78
CA GLU A 77 5.32 13.58 16.15
C GLU A 77 3.80 13.41 15.98
N GLU A 78 3.39 12.80 14.92
CA GLU A 78 2.01 12.57 14.54
C GLU A 78 1.33 11.47 15.39
N SER A 79 2.07 10.41 15.76
CA SER A 79 1.58 9.38 16.69
C SER A 79 1.37 9.93 18.10
N ARG A 80 2.09 11.00 18.46
CA ARG A 80 1.93 11.76 19.71
C ARG A 80 0.83 12.83 19.64
N GLY A 81 0.09 12.91 18.52
CA GLY A 81 -1.00 13.89 18.36
C GLY A 81 -0.54 15.33 18.13
N LEU A 82 0.74 15.55 17.81
CA LEU A 82 1.25 16.89 17.54
C LEU A 82 0.69 17.46 16.21
N PRO A 83 0.42 18.76 16.13
CA PRO A 83 -0.13 19.38 14.93
C PRO A 83 0.87 19.32 13.77
N LYS A 84 0.35 19.17 12.57
CA LYS A 84 1.16 19.16 11.33
C LYS A 84 1.89 20.49 11.19
N LYS A 85 3.22 20.42 11.03
CA LYS A 85 4.02 21.60 10.72
C LYS A 85 3.78 22.03 9.26
N PRO A 86 3.67 23.34 8.98
CA PRO A 86 3.48 23.83 7.61
C PRO A 86 4.72 23.51 6.77
N GLU A 87 4.49 23.01 5.56
CA GLU A 87 5.50 22.77 4.55
C GLU A 87 5.96 24.11 3.95
N ASN A 88 6.96 24.74 4.55
CA ASN A 88 7.53 25.98 4.11
C ASN A 88 8.83 25.79 3.30
N LEU A 89 9.37 26.87 2.74
CA LEU A 89 10.59 26.83 1.92
C LEU A 89 11.80 26.24 2.67
N ARG A 90 11.91 26.49 3.98
CA ARG A 90 12.97 25.88 4.84
C ARG A 90 12.80 24.38 4.94
N TRP A 91 11.59 23.89 5.03
CA TRP A 91 11.28 22.45 5.00
C TRP A 91 11.72 21.85 3.66
N LEU A 92 11.41 22.49 2.54
CA LEU A 92 11.80 22.04 1.20
C LEU A 92 13.32 21.95 1.03
N ILE A 93 14.07 22.95 1.51
CA ILE A 93 15.54 22.93 1.47
C ILE A 93 16.10 21.81 2.35
N SER A 94 15.56 21.60 3.55
CA SER A 94 15.94 20.52 4.45
C SER A 94 15.65 19.15 3.83
N TYR A 95 14.49 19.00 3.20
CA TYR A 95 14.10 17.81 2.47
C TYR A 95 15.05 17.52 1.30
N ALA A 96 15.34 18.52 0.46
CA ALA A 96 16.26 18.38 -0.66
C ALA A 96 17.69 17.98 -0.24
N ARG A 97 18.16 18.48 0.92
CA ARG A 97 19.45 18.05 1.49
C ARG A 97 19.40 16.60 1.97
N GLY A 98 18.28 16.17 2.55
CA GLY A 98 18.06 14.80 2.99
C GLY A 98 18.05 13.77 1.84
N LEU A 99 17.64 14.18 0.62
CA LEU A 99 17.66 13.33 -0.57
C LEU A 99 19.06 12.89 -1.03
N ARG A 100 20.12 13.53 -0.52
CA ARG A 100 21.51 13.09 -0.78
C ARG A 100 21.93 11.89 0.06
N GLN A 101 21.13 11.47 1.05
CA GLN A 101 21.41 10.29 1.85
C GLN A 101 21.09 9.03 1.04
N ARG A 102 21.93 8.01 1.16
CA ARG A 102 21.63 6.69 0.58
C ARG A 102 20.58 6.01 1.45
N LEU A 103 19.34 5.99 0.98
CA LEU A 103 18.19 5.45 1.71
C LEU A 103 17.87 4.00 1.32
N GLY A 104 18.82 3.29 0.69
CA GLY A 104 18.60 1.93 0.23
C GLY A 104 17.81 1.87 -1.08
N ARG A 105 16.96 0.86 -1.21
CA ARG A 105 16.17 0.59 -2.43
C ARG A 105 14.72 1.00 -2.24
N ILE A 106 14.07 1.27 -3.36
CA ILE A 106 12.62 1.42 -3.44
C ILE A 106 12.11 0.20 -4.21
N TYR A 107 11.15 -0.50 -3.63
CA TYR A 107 10.47 -1.63 -4.25
C TYR A 107 9.10 -1.16 -4.73
N ILE A 108 8.82 -1.41 -6.00
CA ILE A 108 7.53 -1.10 -6.62
C ILE A 108 6.99 -2.41 -7.17
N ASP A 109 5.97 -2.93 -6.53
CA ASP A 109 5.39 -4.22 -6.86
C ASP A 109 3.93 -4.06 -7.29
N PHE A 110 3.59 -4.77 -8.36
CA PHE A 110 2.25 -4.75 -8.94
C PHE A 110 1.51 -6.02 -8.52
N GLY A 111 0.38 -5.83 -7.85
CA GLY A 111 -0.54 -6.92 -7.54
C GLY A 111 -1.30 -7.41 -8.77
N SER A 112 -1.90 -8.59 -8.67
CA SER A 112 -2.73 -9.13 -9.74
C SER A 112 -3.88 -8.17 -10.06
N PRO A 113 -4.13 -7.85 -11.33
CA PRO A 113 -5.20 -6.94 -11.74
C PRO A 113 -6.60 -7.44 -11.33
N VAL A 114 -7.49 -6.52 -10.98
CA VAL A 114 -8.93 -6.78 -10.75
C VAL A 114 -9.70 -6.30 -11.99
N PRO A 115 -10.25 -7.19 -12.83
CA PRO A 115 -11.14 -6.78 -13.92
C PRO A 115 -12.41 -6.20 -13.30
N LEU A 116 -12.56 -4.88 -13.36
CA LEU A 116 -13.61 -4.19 -12.59
C LEU A 116 -15.00 -4.54 -13.10
N PHE A 117 -15.21 -4.54 -14.41
CA PHE A 117 -16.52 -4.83 -15.02
C PHE A 117 -17.01 -6.23 -14.63
N ASP A 118 -16.20 -7.26 -14.91
CA ASP A 118 -16.58 -8.66 -14.63
C ASP A 118 -16.80 -8.89 -13.14
N ARG A 119 -15.97 -8.24 -12.31
CA ARG A 119 -16.10 -8.35 -10.86
C ARG A 119 -17.39 -7.71 -10.33
N ILE A 120 -17.74 -6.56 -10.86
CA ILE A 120 -18.99 -5.86 -10.50
C ILE A 120 -20.20 -6.70 -10.94
N GLU A 121 -20.20 -7.20 -12.19
CA GLU A 121 -21.27 -8.06 -12.69
C GLU A 121 -21.48 -9.31 -11.82
N ALA A 122 -20.39 -10.01 -11.47
CA ALA A 122 -20.47 -11.17 -10.59
C ALA A 122 -21.09 -10.82 -9.23
N LEU A 123 -20.69 -9.70 -8.62
CA LEU A 123 -21.25 -9.26 -7.34
C LEU A 123 -22.73 -8.85 -7.45
N ARG A 124 -23.13 -8.28 -8.58
CA ARG A 124 -24.55 -7.97 -8.87
C ARG A 124 -25.38 -9.24 -9.04
N ALA A 125 -24.84 -10.22 -9.74
CA ALA A 125 -25.51 -11.53 -9.88
C ALA A 125 -25.71 -12.24 -8.53
N ASP A 126 -24.79 -12.03 -7.58
CA ASP A 126 -24.91 -12.49 -6.19
C ASP A 126 -25.91 -11.67 -5.36
N GLY A 127 -26.60 -10.67 -5.94
CA GLY A 127 -27.63 -9.86 -5.30
C GLY A 127 -27.11 -8.73 -4.42
N LEU A 128 -25.85 -8.33 -4.53
CA LEU A 128 -25.28 -7.25 -3.73
C LEU A 128 -25.75 -5.87 -4.21
N ASN A 129 -26.06 -4.99 -3.25
CA ASN A 129 -26.39 -3.60 -3.54
C ASN A 129 -25.13 -2.75 -3.81
N ASP A 130 -25.33 -1.49 -4.27
CA ASP A 130 -24.24 -0.57 -4.67
C ASP A 130 -23.14 -0.41 -3.61
N ARG A 131 -23.52 -0.29 -2.35
CA ARG A 131 -22.58 -0.14 -1.25
C ARG A 131 -21.74 -1.40 -1.06
N GLN A 132 -22.41 -2.56 -1.05
CA GLN A 132 -21.75 -3.86 -0.86
C GLN A 132 -20.81 -4.18 -2.02
N VAL A 133 -21.18 -3.86 -3.27
CA VAL A 133 -20.31 -4.00 -4.44
C VAL A 133 -19.01 -3.21 -4.26
N VAL A 134 -19.11 -1.93 -3.92
CA VAL A 134 -17.92 -1.08 -3.69
C VAL A 134 -17.06 -1.61 -2.55
N GLU A 135 -17.66 -2.04 -1.44
CA GLU A 135 -16.96 -2.61 -0.29
C GLU A 135 -16.22 -3.91 -0.67
N ARG A 136 -16.82 -4.79 -1.46
CA ARG A 136 -16.21 -6.04 -1.93
C ARG A 136 -15.07 -5.78 -2.92
N VAL A 137 -15.26 -4.90 -3.90
CA VAL A 137 -14.20 -4.50 -4.83
C VAL A 137 -13.01 -3.88 -4.08
N ALA A 138 -13.29 -3.01 -3.10
CA ALA A 138 -12.25 -2.42 -2.27
C ALA A 138 -11.47 -3.48 -1.48
N LEU A 139 -12.17 -4.48 -0.91
CA LEU A 139 -11.53 -5.58 -0.19
C LEU A 139 -10.63 -6.41 -1.11
N ASP A 140 -11.07 -6.71 -2.32
CA ASP A 140 -10.28 -7.45 -3.31
C ASP A 140 -9.00 -6.67 -3.69
N ILE A 141 -9.11 -5.35 -3.91
CA ILE A 141 -7.96 -4.48 -4.20
C ILE A 141 -7.00 -4.48 -3.00
N CYS A 142 -7.50 -4.27 -1.79
CA CYS A 142 -6.68 -4.25 -0.57
C CYS A 142 -6.01 -5.60 -0.30
N HIS A 143 -6.71 -6.71 -0.52
CA HIS A 143 -6.14 -8.04 -0.38
C HIS A 143 -4.97 -8.26 -1.36
N ARG A 144 -5.17 -7.93 -2.63
CA ARG A 144 -4.12 -8.06 -3.65
C ARG A 144 -2.97 -7.10 -3.42
N LEU A 145 -3.25 -5.88 -2.95
CA LEU A 145 -2.22 -4.92 -2.53
C LEU A 145 -1.34 -5.49 -1.41
N ASN A 146 -1.99 -6.03 -0.37
CA ASN A 146 -1.27 -6.64 0.75
C ASN A 146 -0.45 -7.87 0.31
N ARG A 147 -0.98 -8.68 -0.61
CA ARG A 147 -0.27 -9.83 -1.17
C ARG A 147 0.92 -9.45 -2.06
N ALA A 148 0.86 -8.29 -2.71
CA ALA A 148 1.95 -7.75 -3.53
C ALA A 148 3.03 -7.03 -2.70
N THR A 149 2.74 -6.67 -1.45
CA THR A 149 3.68 -5.95 -0.60
C THR A 149 4.78 -6.89 -0.10
N PRO A 150 6.05 -6.70 -0.48
CA PRO A 150 7.13 -7.58 -0.08
C PRO A 150 7.54 -7.35 1.38
N VAL A 151 8.05 -8.38 2.01
CA VAL A 151 8.67 -8.30 3.34
C VAL A 151 10.15 -7.95 3.18
N THR A 152 10.60 -6.86 3.81
CA THR A 152 12.02 -6.47 3.79
C THR A 152 12.80 -7.16 4.91
N ALA A 153 14.11 -7.30 4.74
CA ALA A 153 15.00 -7.78 5.81
C ALA A 153 14.91 -6.87 7.04
N THR A 154 14.84 -5.54 6.84
CA THR A 154 14.65 -4.57 7.91
C THR A 154 13.37 -4.85 8.71
N ALA A 155 12.26 -5.11 8.04
CA ALA A 155 11.01 -5.43 8.72
C ALA A 155 11.09 -6.73 9.52
N ALA A 156 11.74 -7.76 8.97
CA ALA A 156 11.94 -9.04 9.67
C ALA A 156 12.80 -8.88 10.92
N VAL A 157 13.90 -8.12 10.84
CA VAL A 157 14.77 -7.79 11.98
C VAL A 157 13.99 -6.98 13.04
N CYS A 158 13.22 -5.98 12.62
CA CYS A 158 12.39 -5.21 13.54
C CYS A 158 11.39 -6.09 14.30
N VAL A 159 10.76 -7.06 13.63
CA VAL A 159 9.84 -8.01 14.29
C VAL A 159 10.58 -8.85 15.33
N ALA A 160 11.78 -9.35 15.01
CA ALA A 160 12.59 -10.10 15.98
C ALA A 160 12.95 -9.27 17.21
N MET A 161 13.39 -8.02 16.98
CA MET A 161 13.80 -7.11 18.07
C MET A 161 12.63 -6.63 18.93
N LEU A 162 11.44 -6.44 18.35
CA LEU A 162 10.24 -6.01 19.08
C LEU A 162 9.61 -7.13 19.92
N GLY A 163 9.97 -8.37 19.67
CA GLY A 163 9.51 -9.54 20.44
C GLY A 163 10.24 -9.73 21.78
N GLU A 164 11.31 -8.96 22.03
CA GLU A 164 12.18 -9.14 23.19
C GLU A 164 12.38 -7.81 23.94
N ASP A 165 12.49 -7.87 25.26
CA ASP A 165 12.72 -6.71 26.12
C ASP A 165 14.21 -6.38 26.31
N ARG A 166 15.12 -7.03 25.58
CA ARG A 166 16.57 -6.88 25.67
C ARG A 166 17.24 -6.75 24.31
N ALA A 167 18.47 -6.32 24.30
CA ALA A 167 19.30 -6.39 23.10
C ALA A 167 19.55 -7.85 22.68
N LEU A 168 19.50 -8.09 21.37
CA LEU A 168 19.77 -9.38 20.77
C LEU A 168 21.13 -9.37 20.05
N THR A 169 21.82 -10.49 20.08
CA THR A 169 22.98 -10.74 19.21
C THR A 169 22.50 -11.04 17.79
N LEU A 170 23.41 -10.97 16.83
CA LEU A 170 23.11 -11.28 15.43
C LEU A 170 22.58 -12.73 15.27
N ASP A 171 23.17 -13.69 15.99
CA ASP A 171 22.77 -15.10 15.94
C ASP A 171 21.37 -15.30 16.51
N GLU A 172 20.98 -14.60 17.59
CA GLU A 172 19.64 -14.64 18.17
C GLU A 172 18.61 -14.03 17.21
N VAL A 173 18.93 -12.89 16.58
CA VAL A 173 18.06 -12.29 15.54
C VAL A 173 17.89 -13.26 14.37
N SER A 174 18.98 -13.86 13.89
CA SER A 174 18.95 -14.83 12.79
C SER A 174 18.11 -16.05 13.13
N ALA A 175 18.25 -16.59 14.34
CA ALA A 175 17.45 -17.72 14.82
C ALA A 175 15.96 -17.40 14.89
N THR A 176 15.58 -16.15 15.24
CA THR A 176 14.19 -15.69 15.29
C THR A 176 13.62 -15.45 13.90
N VAL A 177 14.42 -14.91 12.97
CA VAL A 177 13.99 -14.57 11.61
C VAL A 177 13.88 -15.83 10.72
N ALA A 178 14.73 -16.86 10.92
CA ALA A 178 14.76 -18.05 10.08
C ALA A 178 13.41 -18.81 9.98
N PRO A 179 12.67 -19.06 11.08
CA PRO A 179 11.32 -19.65 11.00
C PRO A 179 10.33 -18.79 10.25
N LEU A 180 10.38 -17.45 10.44
CA LEU A 180 9.54 -16.49 9.73
C LEU A 180 9.84 -16.53 8.22
N ALA A 181 11.10 -16.54 7.84
CA ALA A 181 11.52 -16.64 6.43
C ALA A 181 11.01 -17.93 5.77
N ARG A 182 11.12 -19.07 6.46
CA ARG A 182 10.56 -20.35 5.99
C ARG A 182 9.06 -20.30 5.81
N TYR A 183 8.34 -19.71 6.77
CA TYR A 183 6.89 -19.53 6.68
C TYR A 183 6.49 -18.66 5.49
N LEU A 184 7.15 -17.51 5.28
CA LEU A 184 6.90 -16.62 4.16
C LEU A 184 7.09 -17.31 2.81
N ARG A 185 8.19 -18.06 2.66
CA ARG A 185 8.45 -18.88 1.45
C ARG A 185 7.38 -19.95 1.22
N ALA A 186 7.04 -20.70 2.26
CA ALA A 186 6.02 -21.75 2.16
C ALA A 186 4.64 -21.18 1.75
N ARG A 187 4.36 -19.92 2.07
CA ARG A 187 3.13 -19.21 1.69
C ARG A 187 3.25 -18.46 0.37
N GLY A 188 4.40 -18.50 -0.31
CA GLY A 188 4.63 -17.74 -1.53
C GLY A 188 4.54 -16.23 -1.32
N TRP A 189 4.95 -15.74 -0.15
CA TRP A 189 4.94 -14.30 0.15
C TRP A 189 6.17 -13.65 -0.48
N PRO A 190 6.04 -12.50 -1.17
CA PRO A 190 7.18 -11.81 -1.76
C PRO A 190 8.15 -11.29 -0.70
N VAL A 191 9.44 -11.43 -0.97
CA VAL A 191 10.52 -10.92 -0.13
C VAL A 191 11.31 -9.90 -0.94
N ALA A 192 11.54 -8.72 -0.38
CA ALA A 192 12.21 -7.63 -1.05
C ALA A 192 13.67 -7.97 -1.37
N GLY A 193 14.09 -7.64 -2.60
CA GLY A 193 15.47 -7.78 -3.06
C GLY A 193 15.91 -9.19 -3.40
N GLY A 194 15.00 -10.18 -3.43
CA GLY A 194 15.36 -11.59 -3.63
C GLY A 194 16.31 -12.11 -2.55
N ALA A 195 16.46 -11.34 -1.45
CA ALA A 195 17.36 -11.67 -0.37
C ALA A 195 16.91 -12.97 0.29
N ASP A 196 17.79 -13.92 0.36
CA ASP A 196 17.64 -15.01 1.30
C ASP A 196 17.80 -14.42 2.71
N LEU A 197 16.68 -14.24 3.43
CA LEU A 197 16.69 -13.74 4.80
C LEU A 197 17.49 -14.66 5.75
N THR A 198 18.02 -15.76 5.25
CA THR A 198 18.78 -16.75 5.97
C THR A 198 20.26 -16.81 5.57
N GLU A 199 20.70 -16.09 4.52
CA GLU A 199 22.12 -15.96 4.18
C GLU A 199 22.76 -14.85 5.02
N ARG A 200 23.94 -15.14 5.56
CA ARG A 200 24.77 -14.23 6.38
C ARG A 200 25.52 -13.20 5.53
#